data_84b45c3e8edee3ffea0bbbfa7db42ad2
#
_entry.id   84b45c3e8edee3ffea0bbbfa7db42ad2
#
_cell.length_a   1.000
_cell.length_b   1.000
_cell.length_c   1.000
_cell.angle_alpha   90.00
_cell.angle_beta   90.00
_cell.angle_gamma   90.00
#
_symmetry.space_group_name_H-M   'P 1'
#
loop_
_entity.id
_entity.type
_entity.pdbx_description
1 polymer ?
#
loop_
_entity_poly.entity_id
_entity_poly.type
_entity_poly.pdbx_seq_one_letter_code
_entity_poly.pdbx_strand_id
1 'polypeptide(L)'
;VMLAVPAANFVLHNSLFVIAHFHNVIIGGVVFGMMAGLTFWFPKAFGFTLSEKWGKRSFWCWFIGFYVAFMPLYVLAFFGAVRRMQSYANPEWQPWMILAWVGAVIIMMGIACTVIQFWVSIRDRKLNADVTGDPWDGRTLEWSTSSPAPFYNFARLPEVGDIDSFWSQKERSNEELEEAPYTDIHMPRNTVAGPVISFFALIIGFALVWHIW
;
A
#
# COMPACT_ATOMS: atom_id res chain seq x y z
N VAL A 1 -11.24 -12.67 15.75
CA VAL A 1 -12.29 -13.35 16.53
C VAL A 1 -11.73 -14.02 17.79
N MET A 2 -10.71 -14.90 17.72
CA MET A 2 -10.18 -15.61 18.90
C MET A 2 -9.77 -14.68 20.05
N LEU A 3 -9.07 -13.58 19.78
CA LEU A 3 -8.67 -12.60 20.80
C LEU A 3 -9.84 -11.79 21.37
N ALA A 4 -11.01 -11.81 20.74
CA ALA A 4 -12.21 -11.17 21.25
C ALA A 4 -13.01 -12.09 22.20
N VAL A 5 -12.72 -13.39 22.24
CA VAL A 5 -13.35 -14.36 23.16
C VAL A 5 -12.59 -14.35 24.48
N PRO A 6 -13.21 -13.99 25.62
CA PRO A 6 -12.51 -13.81 26.90
C PRO A 6 -11.69 -15.03 27.34
N ALA A 7 -12.24 -16.23 27.22
CA ALA A 7 -11.55 -17.47 27.60
C ALA A 7 -10.31 -17.75 26.74
N ALA A 8 -10.39 -17.51 25.42
CA ALA A 8 -9.26 -17.67 24.52
C ALA A 8 -8.23 -16.56 24.74
N ASN A 9 -8.70 -15.32 24.92
CA ASN A 9 -7.82 -14.17 25.15
C ASN A 9 -7.02 -14.32 26.45
N PHE A 10 -7.60 -14.88 27.49
CA PHE A 10 -6.89 -15.12 28.76
C PHE A 10 -5.60 -15.92 28.54
N VAL A 11 -5.61 -16.92 27.67
CA VAL A 11 -4.44 -17.76 27.35
C VAL A 11 -3.51 -17.07 26.32
N LEU A 12 -4.08 -16.42 25.30
CA LEU A 12 -3.34 -15.93 24.13
C LEU A 12 -2.81 -14.51 24.28
N HIS A 13 -3.32 -13.73 25.23
CA HIS A 13 -3.07 -12.27 25.36
C HIS A 13 -1.58 -11.89 25.41
N ASN A 14 -0.78 -12.63 26.15
CA ASN A 14 0.67 -12.36 26.29
C ASN A 14 1.57 -13.35 25.54
N SER A 15 1.01 -14.06 24.56
CA SER A 15 1.74 -15.03 23.74
C SER A 15 2.22 -14.46 22.41
N LEU A 16 3.00 -15.24 21.68
CA LEU A 16 3.37 -14.93 20.28
C LEU A 16 2.18 -14.91 19.32
N PHE A 17 1.01 -15.40 19.74
CA PHE A 17 -0.23 -15.28 18.97
C PHE A 17 -0.58 -13.81 18.69
N VAL A 18 -0.45 -12.94 19.68
CA VAL A 18 -0.73 -11.50 19.50
C VAL A 18 0.22 -10.90 18.48
N ILE A 19 1.51 -11.30 18.52
CA ILE A 19 2.52 -10.82 17.57
C ILE A 19 2.15 -11.26 16.15
N ALA A 20 1.87 -12.53 15.95
CA ALA A 20 1.45 -13.05 14.65
C ALA A 20 0.15 -12.35 14.16
N HIS A 21 -0.83 -12.18 15.05
CA HIS A 21 -2.12 -11.60 14.70
C HIS A 21 -2.01 -10.15 14.25
N PHE A 22 -1.33 -9.27 15.00
CA PHE A 22 -1.27 -7.88 14.59
C PHE A 22 -0.40 -7.68 13.35
N HIS A 23 0.63 -8.51 13.11
CA HIS A 23 1.36 -8.47 11.85
C HIS A 23 0.49 -8.94 10.67
N ASN A 24 -0.42 -9.89 10.88
CA ASN A 24 -1.39 -10.25 9.85
C ASN A 24 -2.33 -9.09 9.51
N VAL A 25 -2.72 -8.28 10.48
CA VAL A 25 -3.56 -7.10 10.25
C VAL A 25 -2.77 -5.99 9.57
N ILE A 26 -1.58 -5.65 10.11
CA ILE A 26 -0.78 -4.52 9.62
C ILE A 26 -0.14 -4.85 8.26
N ILE A 27 0.55 -5.98 8.15
CA ILE A 27 1.25 -6.32 6.90
C ILE A 27 0.23 -6.83 5.87
N GLY A 28 -0.63 -7.78 6.26
CA GLY A 28 -1.60 -8.38 5.35
C GLY A 28 -2.69 -7.40 4.88
N GLY A 29 -3.11 -6.46 5.74
CA GLY A 29 -4.09 -5.43 5.38
C GLY A 29 -3.44 -4.14 4.90
N VAL A 30 -2.73 -3.44 5.80
CA VAL A 30 -2.28 -2.07 5.55
C VAL A 30 -1.11 -2.03 4.56
N VAL A 31 -0.03 -2.81 4.79
CA VAL A 31 1.17 -2.74 3.93
C VAL A 31 0.86 -3.25 2.53
N PHE A 32 0.21 -4.41 2.39
CA PHE A 32 -0.16 -4.91 1.05
C PHE A 32 -1.18 -4.01 0.36
N GLY A 33 -2.17 -3.46 1.09
CA GLY A 33 -3.11 -2.50 0.53
C GLY A 33 -2.43 -1.22 0.05
N MET A 34 -1.49 -0.68 0.83
CA MET A 34 -0.69 0.48 0.45
C MET A 34 0.17 0.19 -0.79
N MET A 35 0.85 -0.95 -0.85
CA MET A 35 1.68 -1.32 -2.00
C MET A 35 0.84 -1.53 -3.27
N ALA A 36 -0.34 -2.13 -3.13
CA ALA A 36 -1.29 -2.30 -4.23
C ALA A 36 -1.77 -0.94 -4.75
N GLY A 37 -2.25 -0.06 -3.86
CA GLY A 37 -2.68 1.29 -4.22
C GLY A 37 -1.56 2.11 -4.84
N LEU A 38 -0.37 2.08 -4.23
CA LEU A 38 0.81 2.77 -4.77
C LEU A 38 1.14 2.30 -6.20
N THR A 39 1.14 0.99 -6.44
CA THR A 39 1.44 0.45 -7.77
C THR A 39 0.34 0.81 -8.78
N PHE A 40 -0.92 0.70 -8.37
CA PHE A 40 -2.08 0.94 -9.22
C PHE A 40 -2.18 2.41 -9.64
N TRP A 41 -2.06 3.35 -8.71
CA TRP A 41 -2.16 4.79 -9.00
C TRP A 41 -0.83 5.47 -9.33
N PHE A 42 0.28 4.73 -9.34
CA PHE A 42 1.60 5.30 -9.65
C PHE A 42 1.66 6.01 -11.01
N PRO A 43 1.12 5.44 -12.11
CA PRO A 43 1.09 6.12 -13.40
C PRO A 43 0.35 7.44 -13.33
N LYS A 44 -0.79 7.47 -12.63
CA LYS A 44 -1.62 8.67 -12.46
C LYS A 44 -0.91 9.77 -11.69
N ALA A 45 -0.07 9.41 -10.72
CA ALA A 45 0.67 10.36 -9.90
C ALA A 45 1.96 10.87 -10.58
N PHE A 46 2.67 10.00 -11.32
CA PHE A 46 4.02 10.28 -11.81
C PHE A 46 4.16 10.21 -13.34
N GLY A 47 3.15 9.77 -14.07
CA GLY A 47 3.13 9.73 -15.53
C GLY A 47 3.90 8.56 -16.16
N PHE A 48 4.27 7.54 -15.40
CA PHE A 48 4.92 6.33 -15.92
C PHE A 48 4.60 5.11 -15.05
N THR A 49 4.65 3.92 -15.65
CA THR A 49 4.38 2.66 -14.98
C THR A 49 5.61 2.11 -14.25
N LEU A 50 5.38 1.42 -13.14
CA LEU A 50 6.44 0.70 -12.43
C LEU A 50 6.81 -0.59 -13.16
N SER A 51 8.08 -1.01 -13.02
CA SER A 51 8.58 -2.25 -13.60
C SER A 51 7.82 -3.47 -13.05
N GLU A 52 7.03 -4.10 -13.91
CA GLU A 52 6.22 -5.26 -13.55
C GLU A 52 7.10 -6.47 -13.13
N LYS A 53 8.24 -6.64 -13.79
CA LYS A 53 9.18 -7.72 -13.49
C LYS A 53 9.68 -7.68 -12.05
N TRP A 54 10.06 -6.50 -11.57
CA TRP A 54 10.53 -6.31 -10.19
C TRP A 54 9.36 -6.26 -9.20
N GLY A 55 8.21 -5.73 -9.62
CA GLY A 55 6.99 -5.75 -8.83
C GLY A 55 6.52 -7.17 -8.51
N LYS A 56 6.48 -8.07 -9.49
CA LYS A 56 6.14 -9.48 -9.27
C LYS A 56 7.12 -10.19 -8.33
N ARG A 57 8.43 -9.90 -8.45
CA ARG A 57 9.44 -10.46 -7.53
C ARG A 57 9.24 -9.94 -6.11
N SER A 58 9.03 -8.63 -5.97
CA SER A 58 8.74 -8.01 -4.69
C SER A 58 7.50 -8.63 -4.05
N PHE A 59 6.40 -8.72 -4.80
CA PHE A 59 5.15 -9.31 -4.32
C PHE A 59 5.35 -10.73 -3.78
N TRP A 60 5.99 -11.61 -4.55
CA TRP A 60 6.18 -13.00 -4.12
C TRP A 60 7.10 -13.12 -2.91
N CYS A 61 8.17 -12.33 -2.84
CA CYS A 61 9.04 -12.29 -1.66
C CYS A 61 8.26 -11.81 -0.41
N TRP A 62 7.48 -10.74 -0.54
CA TRP A 62 6.65 -10.25 0.56
C TRP A 62 5.61 -11.29 0.97
N PHE A 63 4.87 -11.85 0.02
CA PHE A 63 3.77 -12.78 0.28
C PHE A 63 4.26 -14.07 0.94
N ILE A 64 5.25 -14.74 0.33
CA ILE A 64 5.82 -15.98 0.87
C ILE A 64 6.53 -15.70 2.19
N GLY A 65 7.38 -14.66 2.23
CA GLY A 65 8.12 -14.29 3.42
C GLY A 65 7.23 -13.97 4.60
N PHE A 66 6.12 -13.29 4.36
CA PHE A 66 5.13 -12.96 5.37
C PHE A 66 4.54 -14.23 6.03
N TYR A 67 4.07 -15.18 5.24
CA TYR A 67 3.53 -16.43 5.80
C TYR A 67 4.61 -17.26 6.50
N VAL A 68 5.79 -17.39 5.91
CA VAL A 68 6.90 -18.14 6.51
C VAL A 68 7.40 -17.48 7.80
N ALA A 69 7.33 -16.15 7.92
CA ALA A 69 7.74 -15.44 9.12
C ALA A 69 6.72 -15.54 10.26
N PHE A 70 5.43 -15.41 9.98
CA PHE A 70 4.42 -15.20 11.01
C PHE A 70 3.56 -16.43 11.34
N MET A 71 3.37 -17.39 10.42
CA MET A 71 2.62 -18.62 10.73
C MET A 71 3.30 -19.47 11.80
N PRO A 72 4.64 -19.64 11.82
CA PRO A 72 5.33 -20.35 12.89
C PRO A 72 5.09 -19.75 14.28
N LEU A 73 4.87 -18.43 14.37
CA LEU A 73 4.61 -17.77 15.65
C LEU A 73 3.25 -18.13 16.26
N TYR A 74 2.25 -18.44 15.41
CA TYR A 74 0.98 -19.00 15.91
C TYR A 74 1.18 -20.38 16.52
N VAL A 75 1.98 -21.23 15.86
CA VAL A 75 2.31 -22.58 16.37
C VAL A 75 3.04 -22.48 17.71
N LEU A 76 4.05 -21.63 17.80
CA LEU A 76 4.80 -21.36 19.03
C LEU A 76 3.90 -20.84 20.15
N ALA A 77 2.92 -20.01 19.82
CA ALA A 77 1.98 -19.52 20.82
C ALA A 77 1.14 -20.62 21.43
N PHE A 78 0.70 -21.60 20.63
CA PHE A 78 -0.01 -22.76 21.13
C PHE A 78 0.89 -23.71 21.97
N PHE A 79 2.21 -23.65 21.77
CA PHE A 79 3.20 -24.31 22.63
C PHE A 79 3.55 -23.49 23.87
N GLY A 80 2.83 -22.40 24.14
CA GLY A 80 3.01 -21.58 25.34
C GLY A 80 4.12 -20.52 25.23
N ALA A 81 4.64 -20.24 24.03
CA ALA A 81 5.65 -19.20 23.86
C ALA A 81 5.05 -17.81 24.12
N VAL A 82 5.63 -17.10 25.08
CA VAL A 82 5.21 -15.75 25.47
C VAL A 82 5.86 -14.71 24.57
N ARG A 83 5.24 -13.54 24.46
CA ARG A 83 5.86 -12.40 23.76
C ARG A 83 6.96 -11.75 24.62
N ARG A 84 7.85 -10.98 24.00
CA ARG A 84 8.93 -10.20 24.66
C ARG A 84 9.99 -11.09 25.34
N MET A 85 10.19 -12.30 24.85
CA MET A 85 11.28 -13.15 25.31
C MET A 85 12.63 -12.63 24.83
N GLN A 86 13.63 -12.60 25.70
CA GLN A 86 15.03 -12.38 25.31
C GLN A 86 15.74 -13.69 24.96
N SER A 87 15.32 -14.79 25.57
CA SER A 87 15.83 -16.13 25.34
C SER A 87 14.75 -17.15 25.63
N TYR A 88 14.90 -18.36 25.13
CA TYR A 88 14.03 -19.48 25.43
C TYR A 88 14.88 -20.73 25.71
N ALA A 89 14.44 -21.52 26.70
CA ALA A 89 15.14 -22.71 27.12
C ALA A 89 14.63 -23.98 26.42
N ASN A 90 13.46 -23.91 25.76
CA ASN A 90 12.85 -25.10 25.13
C ASN A 90 13.45 -25.33 23.73
N PRO A 91 14.23 -26.40 23.51
CA PRO A 91 14.87 -26.65 22.22
C PRO A 91 13.87 -26.98 21.10
N GLU A 92 12.64 -27.42 21.42
CA GLU A 92 11.59 -27.75 20.45
C GLU A 92 11.08 -26.51 19.70
N TRP A 93 11.30 -25.31 20.25
CA TRP A 93 10.93 -24.05 19.61
C TRP A 93 11.93 -23.61 18.54
N GLN A 94 13.16 -24.13 18.59
CA GLN A 94 14.24 -23.71 17.70
C GLN A 94 13.91 -23.84 16.21
N PRO A 95 13.35 -24.95 15.71
CA PRO A 95 13.02 -25.08 14.29
C PRO A 95 12.01 -24.02 13.82
N TRP A 96 11.02 -23.72 14.65
CA TRP A 96 9.99 -22.72 14.34
C TRP A 96 10.53 -21.30 14.32
N MET A 97 11.44 -20.98 15.24
CA MET A 97 12.14 -19.70 15.29
C MET A 97 13.05 -19.51 14.07
N ILE A 98 13.78 -20.57 13.66
CA ILE A 98 14.59 -20.55 12.44
C ILE A 98 13.71 -20.33 11.21
N LEU A 99 12.57 -21.03 11.14
CA LEU A 99 11.64 -20.83 10.01
C LEU A 99 11.11 -19.41 9.96
N ALA A 100 10.73 -18.84 11.11
CA ALA A 100 10.30 -17.43 11.19
C ALA A 100 11.41 -16.48 10.76
N TRP A 101 12.66 -16.72 11.15
CA TRP A 101 13.82 -15.94 10.73
C TRP A 101 14.05 -16.03 9.21
N VAL A 102 13.95 -17.22 8.61
CA VAL A 102 14.02 -17.38 7.13
C VAL A 102 12.95 -16.56 6.44
N GLY A 103 11.72 -16.56 6.97
CA GLY A 103 10.65 -15.70 6.48
C GLY A 103 10.99 -14.21 6.51
N ALA A 104 11.60 -13.75 7.61
CA ALA A 104 12.04 -12.36 7.75
C ALA A 104 13.12 -12.01 6.71
N VAL A 105 14.07 -12.91 6.42
CA VAL A 105 15.08 -12.72 5.36
C VAL A 105 14.41 -12.61 3.98
N ILE A 106 13.38 -13.43 3.71
CA ILE A 106 12.63 -13.36 2.45
C ILE A 106 11.89 -12.01 2.34
N ILE A 107 11.31 -11.49 3.43
CA ILE A 107 10.70 -10.15 3.44
C ILE A 107 11.75 -9.07 3.14
N MET A 108 12.95 -9.16 3.72
CA MET A 108 14.05 -8.23 3.40
C MET A 108 14.41 -8.26 1.92
N MET A 109 14.44 -9.43 1.30
CA MET A 109 14.62 -9.52 -0.17
C MET A 109 13.44 -8.87 -0.92
N GLY A 110 12.23 -8.98 -0.41
CA GLY A 110 11.05 -8.28 -0.93
C GLY A 110 11.21 -6.77 -0.90
N ILE A 111 11.68 -6.22 0.22
CA ILE A 111 12.00 -4.79 0.36
C ILE A 111 13.08 -4.37 -0.65
N ALA A 112 14.15 -5.13 -0.78
CA ALA A 112 15.21 -4.86 -1.75
C ALA A 112 14.66 -4.86 -3.19
N CYS A 113 13.80 -5.82 -3.54
CA CYS A 113 13.13 -5.85 -4.85
C CYS A 113 12.24 -4.62 -5.08
N THR A 114 11.54 -4.13 -4.05
CA THR A 114 10.75 -2.90 -4.12
C THR A 114 11.64 -1.69 -4.41
N VAL A 115 12.75 -1.55 -3.70
CA VAL A 115 13.71 -0.45 -3.93
C VAL A 115 14.28 -0.51 -5.36
N ILE A 116 14.65 -1.70 -5.82
CA ILE A 116 15.14 -1.90 -7.19
C ILE A 116 14.03 -1.58 -8.21
N GLN A 117 12.77 -1.95 -7.93
CA GLN A 117 11.63 -1.62 -8.77
C GLN A 117 11.53 -0.11 -8.98
N PHE A 118 11.54 0.66 -7.90
CA PHE A 118 11.50 2.12 -8.00
C PHE A 118 12.70 2.67 -8.77
N TRP A 119 13.90 2.22 -8.42
CA TRP A 119 15.12 2.71 -9.07
C TRP A 119 15.12 2.44 -10.57
N VAL A 120 14.80 1.22 -11.01
CA VAL A 120 14.73 0.85 -12.44
C VAL A 120 13.62 1.64 -13.13
N SER A 121 12.45 1.77 -12.50
CA SER A 121 11.31 2.48 -13.09
C SER A 121 11.59 3.97 -13.27
N ILE A 122 12.25 4.61 -12.31
CA ILE A 122 12.64 6.01 -12.40
C ILE A 122 13.71 6.21 -13.48
N ARG A 123 14.69 5.30 -13.57
CA ARG A 123 15.72 5.32 -14.61
C ARG A 123 15.11 5.22 -16.01
N ASP A 124 14.17 4.29 -16.17
CA ASP A 124 13.57 3.94 -17.44
C ASP A 124 12.22 4.66 -17.69
N ARG A 125 11.93 5.73 -16.90
CA ARG A 125 10.63 6.46 -16.90
C ARG A 125 10.19 6.96 -18.27
N LYS A 126 11.12 7.33 -19.14
CA LYS A 126 10.80 7.80 -20.51
C LYS A 126 10.31 6.67 -21.41
N LEU A 127 10.79 5.44 -21.19
CA LEU A 127 10.39 4.26 -21.95
C LEU A 127 9.03 3.71 -21.49
N ASN A 128 8.74 3.91 -20.20
CA ASN A 128 7.52 3.42 -19.55
C ASN A 128 6.52 4.55 -19.28
N ALA A 129 6.63 5.68 -20.02
CA ALA A 129 5.71 6.79 -19.89
C ALA A 129 4.28 6.36 -20.23
N ASP A 130 3.33 6.72 -19.38
CA ASP A 130 1.92 6.52 -19.67
C ASP A 130 1.40 7.67 -20.52
N VAL A 131 1.24 7.40 -21.81
CA VAL A 131 0.71 8.35 -22.79
C VAL A 131 -0.80 8.22 -22.97
N THR A 132 -1.41 7.17 -22.42
CA THR A 132 -2.85 6.89 -22.56
C THR A 132 -3.68 7.53 -21.47
N GLY A 133 -3.11 7.75 -20.29
CA GLY A 133 -3.83 8.13 -19.08
C GLY A 133 -4.59 6.98 -18.43
N ASP A 134 -4.65 5.81 -19.08
CA ASP A 134 -5.38 4.63 -18.59
C ASP A 134 -4.61 3.34 -18.93
N PRO A 135 -3.47 3.08 -18.26
CA PRO A 135 -2.63 1.93 -18.56
C PRO A 135 -3.23 0.59 -18.11
N TRP A 136 -4.34 0.63 -17.35
CA TRP A 136 -4.97 -0.56 -16.78
C TRP A 136 -6.33 -0.90 -17.41
N ASP A 137 -6.78 -0.13 -18.40
CA ASP A 137 -8.15 -0.20 -18.90
C ASP A 137 -9.18 -0.10 -17.76
N GLY A 138 -9.00 0.96 -16.94
CA GLY A 138 -9.74 1.17 -15.70
C GLY A 138 -11.20 1.54 -15.95
N ARG A 139 -12.04 1.34 -14.92
CA ARG A 139 -13.48 1.54 -14.98
C ARG A 139 -13.95 2.86 -14.38
N THR A 140 -13.10 3.46 -13.53
CA THR A 140 -13.43 4.62 -12.70
C THR A 140 -12.87 5.91 -13.30
N LEU A 141 -13.49 7.04 -12.95
CA LEU A 141 -13.28 8.35 -13.59
C LEU A 141 -11.85 8.90 -13.47
N GLU A 142 -11.06 8.49 -12.48
CA GLU A 142 -9.66 8.91 -12.39
C GLU A 142 -8.84 8.50 -13.60
N TRP A 143 -9.24 7.44 -14.31
CA TRP A 143 -8.56 6.95 -15.51
C TRP A 143 -8.97 7.70 -16.79
N SER A 144 -10.00 8.55 -16.73
CA SER A 144 -10.39 9.40 -17.86
C SER A 144 -9.49 10.64 -18.05
N THR A 145 -8.61 10.91 -17.10
CA THR A 145 -7.67 12.05 -17.15
C THR A 145 -6.30 11.62 -17.67
N SER A 146 -5.49 12.59 -18.09
CA SER A 146 -4.08 12.33 -18.46
C SER A 146 -3.25 11.83 -17.27
N SER A 147 -2.07 11.26 -17.55
CA SER A 147 -1.08 10.87 -16.56
C SER A 147 0.20 11.69 -16.72
N PRO A 148 0.63 12.52 -15.75
CA PRO A 148 -0.05 12.84 -14.49
C PRO A 148 -1.39 13.57 -14.70
N ALA A 149 -2.29 13.44 -13.71
CA ALA A 149 -3.55 14.16 -13.74
C ALA A 149 -3.29 15.68 -13.71
N PRO A 150 -3.99 16.50 -14.52
CA PRO A 150 -3.86 17.95 -14.46
C PRO A 150 -4.38 18.46 -13.11
N PHE A 151 -3.91 19.64 -12.67
CA PHE A 151 -4.29 20.19 -11.37
C PHE A 151 -5.79 20.47 -11.24
N TYR A 152 -6.50 20.71 -12.33
CA TYR A 152 -7.95 20.89 -12.39
C TYR A 152 -8.74 19.58 -12.53
N ASN A 153 -8.08 18.43 -12.65
CA ASN A 153 -8.60 17.09 -12.91
C ASN A 153 -9.35 16.95 -14.25
N PHE A 154 -10.52 17.56 -14.39
CA PHE A 154 -11.37 17.44 -15.57
C PHE A 154 -11.52 18.79 -16.26
N ALA A 155 -11.14 18.86 -17.53
CA ALA A 155 -11.40 20.03 -18.36
C ALA A 155 -12.91 20.19 -18.68
N ARG A 156 -13.63 19.05 -18.71
CA ARG A 156 -15.09 18.99 -18.80
C ARG A 156 -15.58 18.14 -17.65
N LEU A 157 -16.63 18.58 -16.96
CA LEU A 157 -17.22 17.80 -15.88
C LEU A 157 -17.87 16.55 -16.46
N PRO A 158 -17.46 15.34 -16.01
CA PRO A 158 -18.06 14.11 -16.49
C PRO A 158 -19.50 13.97 -15.99
N GLU A 159 -20.38 13.47 -16.84
CA GLU A 159 -21.72 13.05 -16.42
C GLU A 159 -21.64 11.66 -15.78
N VAL A 160 -22.11 11.57 -14.55
CA VAL A 160 -22.12 10.33 -13.76
C VAL A 160 -23.50 9.73 -13.82
N GLY A 161 -23.72 8.81 -14.76
CA GLY A 161 -24.99 8.12 -14.94
C GLY A 161 -25.11 6.81 -14.18
N ASP A 162 -24.00 6.18 -13.82
CA ASP A 162 -23.94 4.90 -13.11
C ASP A 162 -22.66 4.76 -12.26
N ILE A 163 -22.49 3.60 -11.61
CA ILE A 163 -21.35 3.33 -10.72
C ILE A 163 -20.03 3.29 -11.50
N ASP A 164 -20.02 2.73 -12.71
CA ASP A 164 -18.85 2.59 -13.57
C ASP A 164 -18.90 3.60 -14.73
N SER A 165 -19.10 4.88 -14.42
CA SER A 165 -19.34 5.93 -15.42
C SER A 165 -18.29 5.99 -16.53
N PHE A 166 -17.01 5.82 -16.22
CA PHE A 166 -15.95 5.86 -17.23
C PHE A 166 -16.01 4.63 -18.17
N TRP A 167 -16.33 3.47 -17.62
CA TRP A 167 -16.56 2.28 -18.44
C TRP A 167 -17.74 2.45 -19.39
N SER A 168 -18.86 2.95 -18.87
CA SER A 168 -20.04 3.27 -19.71
C SER A 168 -19.74 4.31 -20.79
N GLN A 169 -18.87 5.29 -20.51
CA GLN A 169 -18.41 6.24 -21.53
C GLN A 169 -17.56 5.54 -22.60
N LYS A 170 -16.67 4.61 -22.24
CA LYS A 170 -15.90 3.83 -23.22
C LYS A 170 -16.80 2.99 -24.14
N GLU A 171 -17.84 2.37 -23.58
CA GLU A 171 -18.81 1.58 -24.35
C GLU A 171 -19.65 2.45 -25.30
N ARG A 172 -19.95 3.69 -24.90
CA ARG A 172 -20.69 4.68 -25.70
C ARG A 172 -19.82 5.48 -26.65
N SER A 173 -18.50 5.34 -26.62
CA SER A 173 -17.57 6.19 -27.37
C SER A 173 -17.71 6.15 -28.91
N ASN A 174 -18.62 5.34 -29.43
CA ASN A 174 -19.05 5.36 -30.84
C ASN A 174 -20.21 6.34 -31.13
N GLU A 175 -20.81 6.95 -30.09
CA GLU A 175 -21.76 8.02 -30.25
C GLU A 175 -21.00 9.36 -30.17
N GLU A 176 -21.18 10.23 -31.17
CA GLU A 176 -20.54 11.55 -31.24
C GLU A 176 -20.80 12.32 -29.94
N LEU A 177 -19.78 12.46 -29.10
CA LEU A 177 -19.83 13.34 -27.94
C LEU A 177 -19.91 14.79 -28.47
N GLU A 178 -21.03 15.49 -28.23
CA GLU A 178 -21.14 16.90 -28.52
C GLU A 178 -19.93 17.65 -27.93
N GLU A 179 -19.22 18.39 -28.78
CA GLU A 179 -18.08 19.20 -28.36
C GLU A 179 -18.54 20.39 -27.50
N ALA A 180 -18.59 20.18 -26.19
CA ALA A 180 -18.82 21.28 -25.28
C ALA A 180 -17.62 22.25 -25.30
N PRO A 181 -17.83 23.58 -25.32
CA PRO A 181 -16.74 24.53 -25.33
C PRO A 181 -15.91 24.44 -24.03
N TYR A 182 -14.59 24.48 -24.16
CA TYR A 182 -13.71 24.58 -23.01
C TYR A 182 -13.81 25.97 -22.39
N THR A 183 -13.94 26.03 -21.07
CA THR A 183 -13.87 27.26 -20.28
C THR A 183 -12.71 27.21 -19.32
N ASP A 184 -12.04 28.33 -19.07
CA ASP A 184 -10.97 28.41 -18.10
C ASP A 184 -11.48 28.10 -16.70
N ILE A 185 -10.84 27.12 -16.05
CA ILE A 185 -11.15 26.72 -14.67
C ILE A 185 -10.17 27.43 -13.74
N HIS A 186 -10.69 28.38 -12.94
CA HIS A 186 -9.90 29.09 -11.96
C HIS A 186 -9.72 28.24 -10.69
N MET A 187 -8.54 27.65 -10.52
CA MET A 187 -8.21 26.77 -9.40
C MET A 187 -7.06 27.33 -8.57
N PRO A 188 -7.06 27.16 -7.24
CA PRO A 188 -5.91 27.52 -6.43
C PRO A 188 -4.69 26.65 -6.81
N ARG A 189 -3.53 27.31 -6.90
CA ARG A 189 -2.27 26.61 -7.21
C ARG A 189 -1.80 25.78 -6.02
N ASN A 190 -1.14 24.65 -6.32
CA ASN A 190 -0.44 23.87 -5.31
C ASN A 190 0.63 24.74 -4.64
N THR A 191 0.65 24.76 -3.31
CA THR A 191 1.61 25.54 -2.52
C THR A 191 2.35 24.62 -1.54
N VAL A 192 3.51 25.08 -1.09
CA VAL A 192 4.27 24.39 -0.03
C VAL A 192 3.65 24.61 1.37
N ALA A 193 2.56 25.36 1.47
CA ALA A 193 1.91 25.66 2.75
C ALA A 193 1.45 24.38 3.47
N GLY A 194 0.90 23.40 2.75
CA GLY A 194 0.46 22.12 3.33
C GLY A 194 1.58 21.36 4.06
N PRO A 195 2.71 21.04 3.38
CA PRO A 195 3.87 20.42 4.03
C PRO A 195 4.43 21.23 5.20
N VAL A 196 4.50 22.56 5.09
CA VAL A 196 4.99 23.45 6.16
C VAL A 196 4.07 23.38 7.38
N ILE A 197 2.75 23.50 7.18
CA ILE A 197 1.76 23.38 8.26
C ILE A 197 1.85 22.00 8.93
N SER A 198 1.96 20.94 8.14
CA SER A 198 2.07 19.56 8.65
C SER A 198 3.33 19.38 9.50
N PHE A 199 4.46 19.95 9.10
CA PHE A 199 5.72 19.90 9.85
C PHE A 199 5.58 20.60 11.21
N PHE A 200 5.03 21.81 11.25
CA PHE A 200 4.82 22.52 12.51
C PHE A 200 3.76 21.85 13.39
N ALA A 201 2.70 21.31 12.81
CA ALA A 201 1.70 20.54 13.54
C ALA A 201 2.31 19.29 14.20
N LEU A 202 3.25 18.61 13.52
CA LEU A 202 4.00 17.49 14.09
C LEU A 202 4.86 17.93 15.29
N ILE A 203 5.59 19.05 15.17
CA ILE A 203 6.40 19.60 16.28
C ILE A 203 5.51 19.95 17.46
N ILE A 204 4.40 20.66 17.22
CA ILE A 204 3.45 21.03 18.28
C ILE A 204 2.87 19.77 18.94
N GLY A 205 2.43 18.80 18.15
CA GLY A 205 1.91 17.54 18.67
C GLY A 205 2.93 16.79 19.54
N PHE A 206 4.18 16.72 19.08
CA PHE A 206 5.29 16.14 19.84
C PHE A 206 5.50 16.90 21.16
N ALA A 207 5.61 18.23 21.12
CA ALA A 207 5.80 19.07 22.30
C ALA A 207 4.67 18.88 23.33
N LEU A 208 3.41 18.85 22.87
CA LEU A 208 2.27 18.63 23.75
C LEU A 208 2.31 17.26 24.44
N VAL A 209 2.64 16.19 23.70
CA VAL A 209 2.73 14.83 24.27
C VAL A 209 3.83 14.73 25.33
N TRP A 210 4.95 15.41 25.13
CA TRP A 210 6.09 15.36 26.02
C TRP A 210 6.13 16.52 27.04
N HIS A 211 5.05 17.34 27.10
CA HIS A 211 4.96 18.51 27.99
C HIS A 211 6.14 19.49 27.87
N ILE A 212 6.64 19.68 26.61
CA ILE A 212 7.69 20.66 26.30
C ILE A 212 6.97 21.97 25.99
N TRP A 213 7.11 22.96 26.87
CA TRP A 213 6.48 24.28 26.75
C TRP A 213 7.50 25.33 26.30
#